data_346d19b94a98652180c141405e727aba
#
_entry.id   346d19b94a98652180c141405e727aba
#
_cell.length_a   1.000
_cell.length_b   1.000
_cell.length_c   1.000
_cell.angle_alpha   90.00
_cell.angle_beta   90.00
_cell.angle_gamma   90.00
#
_symmetry.space_group_name_H-M   'P 1'
#
loop_
_entity.id
_entity.type
_entity.pdbx_description
1 polymer ?
#
loop_
_entity_poly.entity_id
_entity_poly.type
_entity_poly.pdbx_seq_one_letter_code
_entity_poly.pdbx_strand_id
1 'polypeptide(L)'
;MTRCGQEYLEGLRDGREIWLDGERVKDVTAHPAFRSTAASFAGLHDLADDPAHRPVLVQGGVRRAYAVPRSYEDLVARRQAFRTTAEASYGYLGRTPDYMAAGAAGFAAAPDVFTGATFDGAEHALAFHRRLAEGDLHAAFTLGNPGGGEDDRTLRVVAERDGGIVVRGAKTVGTGAVFADEILVGTIEPLAPDDTAHALTFSVRPDAPGLKLISRTSYEERSRSVFDHPLSSRYDENDAMLVCEDVFVPWERVLTYRDPVTTGAIWWQTPAYLNFVHQSATRFWTKLEFLTGLAILITRSHGTEQLPPVVQAVGRLLGMVAQAKAFVLAAEASYEEVDGGRGGVRPGQEISHAQRIMAGELYPRAVQDIKLLAGGALVQLPASGRDLLHPELGPLVRRYFGTPGHPAEDRVKLLKLAWDALGSEFAGRHEQYERFYHGAPHVYLTMQTRAGAAERCESLAQACLDGYGLGTTR
;
A
#
# COMPACT_ATOMS: atom_id res chain seq x y z
N MET A 1 -2.04 21.50 11.16
CA MET A 1 -0.58 21.46 11.44
C MET A 1 -0.13 20.01 11.41
N THR A 2 1.11 19.72 11.00
CA THR A 2 1.64 18.36 11.09
C THR A 2 1.71 17.91 12.53
N ARG A 3 1.37 16.64 12.79
CA ARG A 3 1.42 15.98 14.09
C ARG A 3 2.80 15.31 14.23
N CYS A 4 3.41 15.38 15.43
CA CYS A 4 4.64 14.64 15.70
C CYS A 4 4.38 13.15 16.01
N GLY A 5 5.43 12.34 16.00
CA GLY A 5 5.32 10.90 16.27
C GLY A 5 4.83 10.58 17.68
N GLN A 6 5.19 11.40 18.67
CA GLN A 6 4.71 11.24 20.04
C GLN A 6 3.18 11.45 20.14
N GLU A 7 2.64 12.50 19.51
CA GLU A 7 1.20 12.78 19.46
C GLU A 7 0.45 11.66 18.72
N TYR A 8 1.07 11.09 17.67
CA TYR A 8 0.52 9.93 16.97
C TYR A 8 0.41 8.72 17.91
N LEU A 9 1.50 8.34 18.61
CA LEU A 9 1.49 7.22 19.55
C LEU A 9 0.49 7.40 20.70
N GLU A 10 0.34 8.62 21.20
CA GLU A 10 -0.68 8.95 22.22
C GLU A 10 -2.10 8.75 21.67
N GLY A 11 -2.34 9.13 20.41
CA GLY A 11 -3.62 8.91 19.73
C GLY A 11 -4.01 7.44 19.57
N LEU A 12 -3.02 6.53 19.50
CA LEU A 12 -3.29 5.08 19.41
C LEU A 12 -3.78 4.45 20.73
N ARG A 13 -3.67 5.15 21.87
CA ARG A 13 -4.11 4.68 23.19
C ARG A 13 -5.57 5.03 23.47
N ASP A 14 -6.43 4.79 22.49
CA ASP A 14 -7.83 5.20 22.50
C ASP A 14 -8.80 4.12 23.02
N GLY A 15 -8.30 2.93 23.38
CA GLY A 15 -9.13 1.83 23.88
C GLY A 15 -9.73 0.93 22.81
N ARG A 16 -9.25 1.05 21.53
CA ARG A 16 -9.63 0.19 20.40
C ARG A 16 -9.63 -1.29 20.75
N GLU A 17 -10.57 -2.05 20.20
CA GLU A 17 -10.70 -3.47 20.49
C GLU A 17 -9.98 -4.30 19.42
N ILE A 18 -8.76 -4.73 19.73
CA ILE A 18 -7.91 -5.56 18.86
C ILE A 18 -7.74 -6.94 19.48
N TRP A 19 -7.90 -7.97 18.63
CA TRP A 19 -7.72 -9.37 19.00
C TRP A 19 -6.55 -9.98 18.22
N LEU A 20 -5.66 -10.68 18.93
CA LEU A 20 -4.53 -11.41 18.37
C LEU A 20 -4.36 -12.71 19.16
N ASP A 21 -4.34 -13.85 18.45
CA ASP A 21 -4.11 -15.19 19.05
C ASP A 21 -5.06 -15.51 20.24
N GLY A 22 -6.31 -15.09 20.15
CA GLY A 22 -7.33 -15.28 21.19
C GLY A 22 -7.27 -14.31 22.37
N GLU A 23 -6.31 -13.39 22.37
CA GLU A 23 -6.14 -12.40 23.45
C GLU A 23 -6.47 -10.98 22.97
N ARG A 24 -7.00 -10.16 23.89
CA ARG A 24 -7.25 -8.73 23.64
C ARG A 24 -5.97 -7.93 23.83
N VAL A 25 -5.55 -7.23 22.79
CA VAL A 25 -4.44 -6.26 22.84
C VAL A 25 -4.90 -4.99 23.57
N LYS A 26 -4.26 -4.66 24.68
CA LYS A 26 -4.63 -3.50 25.50
C LYS A 26 -4.05 -2.18 24.99
N ASP A 27 -2.83 -2.22 24.45
CA ASP A 27 -2.10 -1.05 23.97
C ASP A 27 -1.16 -1.46 22.82
N VAL A 28 -1.47 -1.03 21.60
CA VAL A 28 -0.67 -1.32 20.40
C VAL A 28 0.73 -0.68 20.46
N THR A 29 0.89 0.38 21.22
CA THR A 29 2.18 1.08 21.35
C THR A 29 3.15 0.38 22.30
N ALA A 30 2.65 -0.58 23.11
CA ALA A 30 3.43 -1.35 24.08
C ALA A 30 3.47 -2.85 23.74
N HIS A 31 2.49 -3.37 23.03
CA HIS A 31 2.37 -4.81 22.76
C HIS A 31 3.50 -5.30 21.83
N PRO A 32 4.16 -6.44 22.14
CA PRO A 32 5.28 -6.96 21.35
C PRO A 32 4.98 -7.16 19.87
N ALA A 33 3.73 -7.44 19.51
CA ALA A 33 3.29 -7.67 18.13
C ALA A 33 3.17 -6.39 17.28
N PHE A 34 3.22 -5.20 17.87
CA PHE A 34 2.85 -3.96 17.18
C PHE A 34 3.73 -2.76 17.50
N ARG A 35 4.43 -2.75 18.63
CA ARG A 35 5.11 -1.55 19.17
C ARG A 35 6.17 -0.96 18.26
N SER A 36 6.97 -1.81 17.59
CA SER A 36 8.06 -1.33 16.74
C SER A 36 7.52 -0.82 15.40
N THR A 37 6.47 -1.44 14.90
CA THR A 37 5.76 -0.96 13.71
C THR A 37 5.02 0.34 14.01
N ALA A 38 4.36 0.46 15.18
CA ALA A 38 3.78 1.73 15.65
C ALA A 38 4.84 2.85 15.73
N ALA A 39 6.04 2.53 16.27
CA ALA A 39 7.17 3.46 16.29
C ALA A 39 7.66 3.83 14.87
N SER A 40 7.61 2.89 13.92
CA SER A 40 7.94 3.19 12.52
C SER A 40 6.94 4.16 11.88
N PHE A 41 5.64 4.00 12.14
CA PHE A 41 4.63 4.97 11.71
C PHE A 41 4.83 6.33 12.39
N ALA A 42 5.16 6.35 13.70
CA ALA A 42 5.49 7.58 14.42
C ALA A 42 6.67 8.32 13.76
N GLY A 43 7.71 7.57 13.35
CA GLY A 43 8.85 8.13 12.59
C GLY A 43 8.44 8.78 11.27
N LEU A 44 7.37 8.32 10.60
CA LEU A 44 6.84 8.98 9.40
C LEU A 44 6.15 10.32 9.72
N HIS A 45 5.61 10.46 10.93
CA HIS A 45 5.10 11.76 11.40
C HIS A 45 6.26 12.71 11.72
N ASP A 46 7.29 12.24 12.44
CA ASP A 46 8.47 13.04 12.76
C ASP A 46 9.24 13.49 11.50
N LEU A 47 9.24 12.68 10.44
CA LEU A 47 9.87 13.00 9.16
C LEU A 47 9.32 14.31 8.55
N ALA A 48 8.04 14.62 8.78
CA ALA A 48 7.42 15.87 8.32
C ALA A 48 7.88 17.11 9.09
N ASP A 49 8.47 16.94 10.24
CA ASP A 49 9.01 18.03 11.07
C ASP A 49 10.52 18.19 10.90
N ASP A 50 11.21 17.20 10.29
CA ASP A 50 12.63 17.30 9.97
C ASP A 50 12.87 18.43 8.94
N PRO A 51 13.71 19.42 9.24
CA PRO A 51 14.00 20.53 8.34
C PRO A 51 14.49 20.12 6.95
N ALA A 52 15.14 18.96 6.82
CA ALA A 52 15.62 18.44 5.54
C ALA A 52 14.46 17.89 4.67
N HIS A 53 13.41 17.34 5.28
CA HIS A 53 12.32 16.67 4.58
C HIS A 53 11.03 17.51 4.53
N ARG A 54 10.82 18.40 5.50
CA ARG A 54 9.63 19.26 5.58
C ARG A 54 9.28 20.00 4.29
N PRO A 55 10.23 20.63 3.56
CA PRO A 55 9.93 21.35 2.31
C PRO A 55 9.33 20.45 1.22
N VAL A 56 9.67 19.17 1.23
CA VAL A 56 9.14 18.17 0.29
C VAL A 56 7.80 17.63 0.78
N LEU A 57 7.67 17.33 2.06
CA LEU A 57 6.51 16.65 2.64
C LEU A 57 5.34 17.56 2.97
N VAL A 58 5.58 18.85 3.24
CA VAL A 58 4.57 19.78 3.75
C VAL A 58 4.37 20.97 2.81
N GLN A 59 3.11 21.34 2.60
CA GLN A 59 2.69 22.51 1.83
C GLN A 59 1.54 23.21 2.55
N GLY A 60 1.67 24.51 2.79
CA GLY A 60 0.60 25.27 3.47
C GLY A 60 0.27 24.80 4.89
N GLY A 61 1.24 24.15 5.57
CA GLY A 61 1.06 23.64 6.94
C GLY A 61 0.41 22.26 7.03
N VAL A 62 0.05 21.62 5.90
CA VAL A 62 -0.49 20.25 5.83
C VAL A 62 0.41 19.37 4.97
N ARG A 63 0.32 18.05 5.12
CA ARG A 63 1.07 17.14 4.24
C ARG A 63 0.67 17.35 2.79
N ARG A 64 1.67 17.40 1.91
CA ARG A 64 1.48 17.55 0.46
C ARG A 64 0.59 16.47 -0.16
N ALA A 65 0.57 15.29 0.43
CA ALA A 65 -0.28 14.18 0.00
C ALA A 65 -1.79 14.51 0.04
N TYR A 66 -2.22 15.44 0.92
CA TYR A 66 -3.60 15.92 0.99
C TYR A 66 -3.94 16.99 -0.06
N ALA A 67 -2.93 17.58 -0.71
CA ALA A 67 -3.20 18.60 -1.73
C ALA A 67 -3.85 17.96 -2.97
N VAL A 68 -4.89 18.59 -3.49
CA VAL A 68 -5.44 18.28 -4.80
C VAL A 68 -4.48 18.83 -5.86
N PRO A 69 -3.83 18.01 -6.70
CA PRO A 69 -2.93 18.50 -7.73
C PRO A 69 -3.66 19.36 -8.75
N ARG A 70 -3.06 20.48 -9.14
CA ARG A 70 -3.62 21.42 -10.12
C ARG A 70 -2.82 21.45 -11.42
N SER A 71 -1.63 20.87 -11.42
CA SER A 71 -0.71 20.87 -12.56
C SER A 71 0.16 19.61 -12.57
N TYR A 72 0.91 19.44 -13.66
CA TYR A 72 1.97 18.42 -13.76
C TYR A 72 3.01 18.58 -12.64
N GLU A 73 3.41 19.81 -12.33
CA GLU A 73 4.40 20.13 -11.31
C GLU A 73 3.91 19.69 -9.91
N ASP A 74 2.61 19.81 -9.64
CA ASP A 74 2.02 19.33 -8.39
C ASP A 74 2.07 17.80 -8.29
N LEU A 75 1.84 17.07 -9.40
CA LEU A 75 2.02 15.62 -9.45
C LEU A 75 3.47 15.22 -9.18
N VAL A 76 4.42 15.92 -9.81
CA VAL A 76 5.86 15.71 -9.58
C VAL A 76 6.24 15.97 -8.12
N ALA A 77 5.78 17.07 -7.55
CA ALA A 77 6.05 17.42 -6.15
C ALA A 77 5.44 16.39 -5.18
N ARG A 78 4.22 15.91 -5.48
CA ARG A 78 3.54 14.86 -4.70
C ARG A 78 4.30 13.53 -4.80
N ARG A 79 4.80 13.15 -5.97
CA ARG A 79 5.67 11.97 -6.13
C ARG A 79 6.94 12.07 -5.28
N GLN A 80 7.57 13.25 -5.23
CA GLN A 80 8.75 13.44 -4.38
C GLN A 80 8.42 13.21 -2.91
N ALA A 81 7.26 13.69 -2.44
CA ALA A 81 6.78 13.43 -1.08
C ALA A 81 6.54 11.93 -0.83
N PHE A 82 5.86 11.24 -1.74
CA PHE A 82 5.64 9.79 -1.66
C PHE A 82 6.95 9.02 -1.63
N ARG A 83 7.93 9.42 -2.44
CA ARG A 83 9.23 8.78 -2.47
C ARG A 83 9.97 8.96 -1.14
N THR A 84 10.01 10.17 -0.61
CA THR A 84 10.63 10.46 0.70
C THR A 84 10.00 9.61 1.81
N THR A 85 8.68 9.49 1.84
CA THR A 85 7.96 8.61 2.80
C THR A 85 8.32 7.14 2.58
N ALA A 86 8.35 6.67 1.34
CA ALA A 86 8.65 5.27 1.01
C ALA A 86 10.09 4.89 1.36
N GLU A 87 11.06 5.77 1.17
CA GLU A 87 12.47 5.57 1.49
C GLU A 87 12.70 5.30 2.98
N ALA A 88 11.89 5.90 3.87
CA ALA A 88 11.98 5.68 5.31
C ALA A 88 11.71 4.22 5.75
N SER A 89 11.00 3.45 4.92
CA SER A 89 10.72 2.02 5.13
C SER A 89 11.23 1.14 4.00
N TYR A 90 12.06 1.67 3.11
CA TYR A 90 12.51 0.95 1.91
C TYR A 90 11.36 0.42 1.06
N GLY A 91 10.19 1.05 1.12
CA GLY A 91 8.96 0.65 0.45
C GLY A 91 8.21 -0.53 1.09
N TYR A 92 8.58 -0.97 2.29
CA TYR A 92 7.92 -2.10 2.97
C TYR A 92 6.64 -1.69 3.72
N LEU A 93 6.49 -0.46 4.19
CA LEU A 93 5.20 0.06 4.61
C LEU A 93 4.42 0.53 3.38
N GLY A 94 3.27 -0.06 3.13
CA GLY A 94 2.46 0.23 1.94
C GLY A 94 1.29 1.16 2.24
N ARG A 95 0.68 1.01 3.40
CA ARG A 95 -0.46 1.83 3.86
C ARG A 95 0.02 2.95 4.79
N THR A 96 1.03 3.69 4.32
CA THR A 96 1.54 4.89 4.99
C THR A 96 0.50 6.01 5.01
N PRO A 97 0.59 7.01 5.89
CA PRO A 97 -0.38 8.10 6.00
C PRO A 97 -0.67 8.80 4.67
N ASP A 98 0.33 8.93 3.79
CA ASP A 98 0.21 9.56 2.48
C ASP A 98 -0.64 8.75 1.48
N TYR A 99 -0.84 7.45 1.68
CA TYR A 99 -1.68 6.63 0.82
C TYR A 99 -3.15 7.08 0.89
N MET A 100 -3.73 7.08 2.10
CA MET A 100 -5.12 7.53 2.28
C MET A 100 -5.28 9.04 2.12
N ALA A 101 -4.24 9.83 2.44
CA ALA A 101 -4.23 11.26 2.15
C ALA A 101 -4.44 11.54 0.65
N ALA A 102 -3.73 10.81 -0.21
CA ALA A 102 -3.88 10.93 -1.66
C ALA A 102 -5.29 10.52 -2.14
N GLY A 103 -5.86 9.47 -1.56
CA GLY A 103 -7.23 9.05 -1.86
C GLY A 103 -8.28 10.08 -1.42
N ALA A 104 -8.16 10.59 -0.20
CA ALA A 104 -9.05 11.63 0.32
C ALA A 104 -8.96 12.92 -0.49
N ALA A 105 -7.77 13.31 -0.96
CA ALA A 105 -7.60 14.42 -1.91
C ALA A 105 -8.35 14.15 -3.24
N GLY A 106 -8.37 12.90 -3.68
CA GLY A 106 -9.13 12.48 -4.86
C GLY A 106 -10.65 12.57 -4.66
N PHE A 107 -11.16 12.25 -3.48
CA PHE A 107 -12.57 12.45 -3.14
C PHE A 107 -12.92 13.93 -3.10
N ALA A 108 -12.08 14.75 -2.47
CA ALA A 108 -12.28 16.21 -2.41
C ALA A 108 -12.18 16.91 -3.76
N ALA A 109 -11.51 16.29 -4.74
CA ALA A 109 -11.40 16.81 -6.11
C ALA A 109 -12.69 16.68 -6.94
N ALA A 110 -13.58 15.74 -6.57
CA ALA A 110 -14.83 15.47 -7.27
C ALA A 110 -15.97 15.16 -6.28
N PRO A 111 -16.34 16.10 -5.39
CA PRO A 111 -17.33 15.86 -4.35
C PRO A 111 -18.73 15.56 -4.91
N ASP A 112 -19.08 16.13 -6.07
CA ASP A 112 -20.39 15.94 -6.70
C ASP A 112 -20.68 14.45 -7.03
N VAL A 113 -19.64 13.60 -7.18
CA VAL A 113 -19.79 12.16 -7.39
C VAL A 113 -20.44 11.46 -6.19
N PHE A 114 -20.43 12.08 -5.02
CA PHE A 114 -21.06 11.56 -3.80
C PHE A 114 -22.53 11.95 -3.66
N THR A 115 -23.06 12.72 -4.58
CA THR A 115 -24.49 13.10 -4.61
C THR A 115 -25.28 12.00 -5.33
N GLY A 116 -25.95 11.16 -4.55
CA GLY A 116 -26.82 10.08 -5.03
C GLY A 116 -28.29 10.47 -5.03
N ALA A 117 -29.14 9.55 -5.50
CA ALA A 117 -30.59 9.77 -5.58
C ALA A 117 -31.24 9.87 -4.20
N THR A 118 -30.67 9.22 -3.18
CA THR A 118 -31.26 9.09 -1.83
C THR A 118 -30.47 9.79 -0.75
N PHE A 119 -29.21 10.11 -1.01
CA PHE A 119 -28.29 10.69 -0.04
C PHE A 119 -27.27 11.60 -0.74
N ASP A 120 -27.05 12.80 -0.19
CA ASP A 120 -26.03 13.73 -0.64
C ASP A 120 -24.83 13.66 0.35
N GLY A 121 -23.77 13.00 -0.09
CA GLY A 121 -22.52 12.82 0.67
C GLY A 121 -21.41 13.79 0.30
N ALA A 122 -21.66 14.77 -0.60
CA ALA A 122 -20.62 15.68 -1.10
C ALA A 122 -19.90 16.44 0.02
N GLU A 123 -20.64 17.10 0.92
CA GLU A 123 -20.05 17.80 2.07
C GLU A 123 -19.38 16.85 3.06
N HIS A 124 -19.89 15.61 3.21
CA HIS A 124 -19.27 14.61 4.08
C HIS A 124 -17.92 14.12 3.54
N ALA A 125 -17.78 13.96 2.22
CA ALA A 125 -16.51 13.65 1.57
C ALA A 125 -15.49 14.76 1.74
N LEU A 126 -15.91 16.03 1.60
CA LEU A 126 -15.07 17.21 1.88
C LEU A 126 -14.68 17.29 3.37
N ALA A 127 -15.63 17.04 4.27
CA ALA A 127 -15.37 17.02 5.70
C ALA A 127 -14.43 15.89 6.12
N PHE A 128 -14.54 14.71 5.49
CA PHE A 128 -13.60 13.60 5.68
C PHE A 128 -12.17 14.01 5.30
N HIS A 129 -12.00 14.59 4.09
CA HIS A 129 -10.70 15.09 3.66
C HIS A 129 -10.15 16.16 4.61
N ARG A 130 -10.95 17.18 4.97
CA ARG A 130 -10.53 18.26 5.89
C ARG A 130 -10.09 17.70 7.24
N ARG A 131 -10.87 16.78 7.82
CA ARG A 131 -10.57 16.17 9.13
C ARG A 131 -9.24 15.44 9.11
N LEU A 132 -8.97 14.63 8.08
CA LEU A 132 -7.71 13.93 7.95
C LEU A 132 -6.53 14.91 7.75
N ALA A 133 -6.69 15.92 6.91
CA ALA A 133 -5.63 16.88 6.59
C ALA A 133 -5.29 17.80 7.77
N GLU A 134 -6.29 18.33 8.47
CA GLU A 134 -6.12 19.24 9.60
C GLU A 134 -5.55 18.54 10.84
N GLY A 135 -5.99 17.27 11.07
CA GLY A 135 -5.50 16.44 12.16
C GLY A 135 -4.22 15.68 11.86
N ASP A 136 -3.72 15.74 10.63
CA ASP A 136 -2.62 14.88 10.12
C ASP A 136 -2.84 13.41 10.51
N LEU A 137 -4.07 12.91 10.29
CA LEU A 137 -4.51 11.60 10.75
C LEU A 137 -4.03 10.51 9.82
N HIS A 138 -3.54 9.42 10.39
CA HIS A 138 -3.30 8.20 9.64
C HIS A 138 -4.63 7.46 9.43
N ALA A 139 -5.05 7.30 8.19
CA ALA A 139 -6.24 6.52 7.87
C ALA A 139 -5.87 5.19 7.18
N ALA A 140 -6.63 4.15 7.50
CA ALA A 140 -6.65 2.89 6.76
C ALA A 140 -7.95 2.78 5.97
N PHE A 141 -8.07 1.75 5.13
CA PHE A 141 -9.34 1.42 4.50
C PHE A 141 -9.53 -0.09 4.42
N THR A 142 -10.80 -0.52 4.32
CA THR A 142 -11.17 -1.91 4.06
C THR A 142 -12.39 -1.97 3.15
N LEU A 143 -12.28 -2.74 2.07
CA LEU A 143 -13.28 -2.79 1.00
C LEU A 143 -13.75 -4.22 0.69
N GLY A 144 -12.90 -5.23 0.95
CA GLY A 144 -13.18 -6.62 0.61
C GLY A 144 -14.23 -7.24 1.51
N ASN A 145 -15.05 -8.14 0.96
CA ASN A 145 -15.98 -8.92 1.72
C ASN A 145 -15.36 -10.22 2.24
N PRO A 146 -15.76 -10.75 3.40
CA PRO A 146 -15.39 -12.09 3.80
C PRO A 146 -15.91 -13.11 2.79
N GLY A 147 -15.09 -14.11 2.43
CA GLY A 147 -15.45 -15.14 1.46
C GLY A 147 -16.66 -15.99 1.92
N GLY A 148 -17.57 -16.30 0.99
CA GLY A 148 -18.72 -17.18 1.21
C GLY A 148 -20.05 -16.41 1.39
N GLY A 149 -20.74 -16.27 0.37
CA GLY A 149 -21.97 -15.69 -0.10
C GLY A 149 -23.26 -15.73 0.74
N GLU A 150 -23.21 -15.66 2.06
CA GLU A 150 -24.43 -15.45 2.85
C GLU A 150 -24.48 -14.00 3.32
N ASP A 151 -25.61 -13.34 3.09
CA ASP A 151 -25.85 -11.91 3.29
C ASP A 151 -25.58 -11.39 4.72
N ASP A 152 -25.63 -12.25 5.73
CA ASP A 152 -25.45 -11.85 7.12
C ASP A 152 -24.00 -11.66 7.55
N ARG A 153 -23.02 -12.14 6.79
CA ARG A 153 -21.58 -11.97 7.07
C ARG A 153 -21.02 -10.68 6.52
N THR A 154 -21.54 -10.22 5.39
CA THR A 154 -21.07 -8.98 4.75
C THR A 154 -21.62 -7.77 5.48
N LEU A 155 -20.79 -6.74 5.60
CA LEU A 155 -21.16 -5.51 6.27
C LEU A 155 -22.34 -4.83 5.58
N ARG A 156 -23.37 -4.52 6.37
CA ARG A 156 -24.61 -3.88 5.90
C ARG A 156 -25.20 -2.93 6.93
N VAL A 157 -26.07 -2.07 6.46
CA VAL A 157 -26.94 -1.26 7.33
C VAL A 157 -28.03 -2.15 7.90
N VAL A 158 -28.18 -2.14 9.23
CA VAL A 158 -29.24 -2.93 9.93
C VAL A 158 -30.31 -2.05 10.55
N ALA A 159 -30.01 -0.78 10.84
CA ALA A 159 -30.98 0.18 11.36
C ALA A 159 -30.56 1.61 11.07
N GLU A 160 -31.54 2.52 11.06
CA GLU A 160 -31.34 3.96 11.19
C GLU A 160 -31.74 4.38 12.62
N ARG A 161 -31.00 5.32 13.18
CA ARG A 161 -31.29 5.93 14.48
C ARG A 161 -31.14 7.44 14.36
N ASP A 162 -31.64 8.18 15.36
CA ASP A 162 -31.42 9.61 15.43
C ASP A 162 -29.89 9.91 15.35
N GLY A 163 -29.53 10.71 14.36
CA GLY A 163 -28.15 11.15 14.14
C GLY A 163 -27.23 10.20 13.34
N GLY A 164 -27.72 9.02 12.87
CA GLY A 164 -26.86 8.12 12.12
C GLY A 164 -27.47 6.76 11.75
N ILE A 165 -26.59 5.84 11.38
CA ILE A 165 -26.93 4.47 11.00
C ILE A 165 -26.27 3.47 11.94
N VAL A 166 -26.82 2.26 11.99
CA VAL A 166 -26.20 1.10 12.66
C VAL A 166 -25.79 0.09 11.61
N VAL A 167 -24.52 -0.33 11.67
CA VAL A 167 -23.96 -1.30 10.73
C VAL A 167 -23.56 -2.58 11.45
N ARG A 168 -23.71 -3.73 10.76
CA ARG A 168 -23.34 -5.07 11.22
C ARG A 168 -22.72 -5.87 10.10
N GLY A 169 -21.77 -6.76 10.45
CA GLY A 169 -21.05 -7.64 9.52
C GLY A 169 -19.56 -7.36 9.51
N ALA A 170 -18.86 -7.89 8.52
CA ALA A 170 -17.41 -7.81 8.47
C ALA A 170 -16.88 -7.31 7.12
N LYS A 171 -15.67 -6.77 7.15
CA LYS A 171 -14.84 -6.46 5.98
C LYS A 171 -13.44 -7.03 6.15
N THR A 172 -12.82 -7.43 5.06
CA THR A 172 -11.51 -8.07 5.08
C THR A 172 -10.41 -7.19 4.52
N VAL A 173 -9.21 -7.55 4.97
CA VAL A 173 -7.91 -6.96 4.61
C VAL A 173 -7.82 -5.48 4.97
N GLY A 174 -8.08 -5.17 6.25
CA GLY A 174 -7.75 -3.87 6.82
C GLY A 174 -6.26 -3.74 7.12
N THR A 175 -5.43 -3.59 6.06
CA THR A 175 -3.99 -3.39 6.22
C THR A 175 -3.72 -2.08 6.94
N GLY A 176 -2.94 -2.13 8.02
CA GLY A 176 -2.62 -0.96 8.85
C GLY A 176 -3.76 -0.48 9.75
N ALA A 177 -4.94 -1.12 9.74
CA ALA A 177 -6.10 -0.67 10.52
C ALA A 177 -5.83 -0.62 12.03
N VAL A 178 -4.98 -1.50 12.55
CA VAL A 178 -4.58 -1.49 13.98
C VAL A 178 -3.76 -0.27 14.37
N PHE A 179 -3.18 0.44 13.40
CA PHE A 179 -2.35 1.65 13.57
C PHE A 179 -3.05 2.92 13.10
N ALA A 180 -4.27 2.82 12.56
CA ALA A 180 -4.98 3.97 12.02
C ALA A 180 -5.68 4.79 13.11
N ASP A 181 -5.84 6.08 12.88
CA ASP A 181 -6.71 6.97 13.65
C ASP A 181 -8.16 6.89 13.14
N GLU A 182 -8.32 6.56 11.85
CA GLU A 182 -9.63 6.45 11.20
C GLU A 182 -9.59 5.34 10.12
N ILE A 183 -10.69 4.63 9.95
CA ILE A 183 -10.83 3.56 8.96
C ILE A 183 -11.95 3.94 7.99
N LEU A 184 -11.63 4.05 6.70
CA LEU A 184 -12.63 4.14 5.65
C LEU A 184 -13.13 2.74 5.32
N VAL A 185 -14.42 2.53 5.48
CA VAL A 185 -15.10 1.26 5.21
C VAL A 185 -16.03 1.45 4.02
N GLY A 186 -15.89 0.61 3.00
CA GLY A 186 -16.69 0.77 1.79
C GLY A 186 -16.95 -0.52 1.04
N THR A 187 -17.67 -0.42 -0.05
CA THR A 187 -17.94 -1.51 -0.97
C THR A 187 -17.44 -1.12 -2.36
N ILE A 188 -16.55 -1.95 -2.93
CA ILE A 188 -15.98 -1.76 -4.28
C ILE A 188 -16.51 -2.80 -5.26
N GLU A 189 -17.03 -3.91 -4.76
CA GLU A 189 -17.63 -4.94 -5.58
C GLU A 189 -18.94 -4.43 -6.20
N PRO A 190 -19.24 -4.80 -7.46
CA PRO A 190 -20.50 -4.42 -8.08
C PRO A 190 -21.67 -4.94 -7.26
N LEU A 191 -22.61 -4.07 -6.94
CA LEU A 191 -23.84 -4.39 -6.24
C LEU A 191 -25.02 -4.52 -7.23
N ALA A 192 -25.97 -5.41 -6.93
CA ALA A 192 -27.24 -5.44 -7.65
C ALA A 192 -28.01 -4.13 -7.39
N PRO A 193 -28.85 -3.66 -8.33
CA PRO A 193 -29.56 -2.38 -8.19
C PRO A 193 -30.49 -2.33 -6.95
N ASP A 194 -30.96 -3.46 -6.47
CA ASP A 194 -31.84 -3.62 -5.29
C ASP A 194 -31.07 -3.92 -4.00
N ASP A 195 -29.76 -4.12 -4.07
CA ASP A 195 -28.89 -4.36 -2.91
C ASP A 195 -28.51 -3.06 -2.22
N THR A 196 -29.49 -2.41 -1.62
CA THR A 196 -29.30 -1.11 -0.96
C THR A 196 -28.69 -1.22 0.45
N ALA A 197 -28.81 -2.39 1.09
CA ALA A 197 -28.30 -2.58 2.46
C ALA A 197 -26.77 -2.61 2.53
N HIS A 198 -26.12 -3.12 1.48
CA HIS A 198 -24.65 -3.18 1.34
C HIS A 198 -24.06 -1.96 0.61
N ALA A 199 -24.93 -1.11 0.06
CA ALA A 199 -24.53 0.08 -0.69
C ALA A 199 -24.19 1.24 0.26
N LEU A 200 -22.99 1.19 0.85
CA LEU A 200 -22.53 2.22 1.78
C LEU A 200 -21.03 2.38 1.76
N THR A 201 -20.60 3.61 2.05
CA THR A 201 -19.22 3.97 2.37
C THR A 201 -19.23 4.95 3.54
N PHE A 202 -18.43 4.70 4.56
CA PHE A 202 -18.37 5.54 5.76
C PHE A 202 -16.96 5.51 6.36
N SER A 203 -16.68 6.46 7.23
CA SER A 203 -15.49 6.43 8.05
C SER A 203 -15.84 6.13 9.50
N VAL A 204 -14.97 5.43 10.21
CA VAL A 204 -15.16 5.07 11.61
C VAL A 204 -13.85 5.14 12.38
N ARG A 205 -13.89 5.55 13.64
CA ARG A 205 -12.74 5.45 14.52
C ARG A 205 -12.55 4.01 15.01
N PRO A 206 -11.28 3.54 15.17
CA PRO A 206 -11.02 2.18 15.67
C PRO A 206 -11.55 1.89 17.07
N ASP A 207 -11.79 2.92 17.88
CA ASP A 207 -12.34 2.84 19.24
C ASP A 207 -13.88 2.87 19.29
N ALA A 208 -14.56 2.86 18.14
CA ALA A 208 -16.01 2.88 18.09
C ALA A 208 -16.61 1.65 18.82
N PRO A 209 -17.60 1.84 19.71
CA PRO A 209 -18.26 0.73 20.42
C PRO A 209 -18.81 -0.32 19.44
N GLY A 210 -18.49 -1.59 19.67
CA GLY A 210 -18.89 -2.72 18.81
C GLY A 210 -17.99 -2.97 17.62
N LEU A 211 -16.96 -2.14 17.37
CA LEU A 211 -15.95 -2.37 16.35
C LEU A 211 -14.83 -3.26 16.91
N LYS A 212 -14.52 -4.35 16.21
CA LYS A 212 -13.42 -5.25 16.54
C LYS A 212 -12.47 -5.40 15.36
N LEU A 213 -11.17 -5.42 15.65
CA LEU A 213 -10.12 -5.73 14.69
C LEU A 213 -9.50 -7.09 15.05
N ILE A 214 -9.68 -8.08 14.18
CA ILE A 214 -9.08 -9.41 14.36
C ILE A 214 -7.82 -9.47 13.51
N SER A 215 -6.66 -9.40 14.19
CA SER A 215 -5.35 -9.37 13.55
C SER A 215 -4.87 -10.75 13.13
N ARG A 216 -4.18 -10.82 11.99
CA ARG A 216 -3.37 -11.99 11.66
C ARG A 216 -2.14 -12.09 12.58
N THR A 217 -1.48 -13.23 12.54
CA THR A 217 -0.18 -13.44 13.16
C THR A 217 0.78 -12.27 12.88
N SER A 218 1.42 -11.77 13.94
CA SER A 218 2.46 -10.76 13.85
C SER A 218 3.81 -11.39 13.48
N TYR A 219 4.50 -10.80 12.52
CA TYR A 219 5.89 -11.15 12.20
C TYR A 219 6.87 -10.38 13.09
N GLU A 220 6.47 -9.19 13.58
CA GLU A 220 7.23 -8.42 14.56
C GLU A 220 7.44 -9.21 15.86
N GLU A 221 6.37 -9.77 16.42
CA GLU A 221 6.44 -10.54 17.68
C GLU A 221 7.34 -11.77 17.59
N ARG A 222 7.38 -12.40 16.42
CA ARG A 222 8.24 -13.57 16.16
C ARG A 222 9.70 -13.19 15.91
N SER A 223 10.00 -11.91 15.81
CA SER A 223 11.35 -11.40 15.57
C SER A 223 12.20 -11.52 16.82
N ARG A 224 13.39 -12.14 16.69
CA ARG A 224 14.34 -12.28 17.80
C ARG A 224 15.10 -10.99 18.09
N SER A 225 15.45 -10.27 17.04
CA SER A 225 16.19 -9.02 17.11
C SER A 225 16.14 -8.30 15.75
N VAL A 226 16.45 -6.99 15.72
CA VAL A 226 16.60 -6.22 14.48
C VAL A 226 17.77 -6.76 13.64
N PHE A 227 18.80 -7.34 14.24
CA PHE A 227 19.90 -7.96 13.48
C PHE A 227 19.42 -9.17 12.68
N ASP A 228 18.59 -10.03 13.30
CA ASP A 228 18.10 -11.26 12.68
C ASP A 228 16.92 -11.05 11.75
N HIS A 229 16.08 -10.05 12.04
CA HIS A 229 14.84 -9.72 11.34
C HIS A 229 14.72 -8.22 11.10
N PRO A 230 15.57 -7.63 10.23
CA PRO A 230 15.70 -6.17 10.15
C PRO A 230 14.50 -5.45 9.53
N LEU A 231 13.66 -6.13 8.77
CA LEU A 231 12.45 -5.58 8.15
C LEU A 231 11.19 -5.96 8.92
N SER A 232 10.98 -7.27 9.13
CA SER A 232 9.78 -7.78 9.80
C SER A 232 9.62 -7.30 11.24
N SER A 233 10.74 -7.04 11.94
CA SER A 233 10.72 -6.47 13.30
C SER A 233 10.30 -5.00 13.37
N ARG A 234 10.16 -4.30 12.24
CA ARG A 234 9.91 -2.84 12.20
C ARG A 234 8.78 -2.42 11.27
N TYR A 235 8.49 -3.22 10.25
CA TYR A 235 7.60 -2.81 9.14
C TYR A 235 6.47 -3.82 8.90
N ASP A 236 6.06 -4.54 9.95
CA ASP A 236 4.90 -5.43 9.88
C ASP A 236 3.58 -4.65 10.03
N GLU A 237 3.15 -3.98 8.95
CA GLU A 237 1.96 -3.14 8.95
C GLU A 237 0.65 -3.86 9.31
N ASN A 238 0.69 -5.16 9.57
CA ASN A 238 -0.41 -6.04 9.94
C ASN A 238 -1.62 -5.97 8.99
N ASP A 239 -2.40 -7.01 8.98
CA ASP A 239 -3.66 -7.09 8.23
C ASP A 239 -4.73 -7.61 9.17
N ALA A 240 -5.82 -6.87 9.34
CA ALA A 240 -6.90 -7.21 10.24
C ALA A 240 -8.22 -7.38 9.49
N MET A 241 -9.06 -8.30 9.99
CA MET A 241 -10.49 -8.32 9.67
C MET A 241 -11.18 -7.30 10.56
N LEU A 242 -12.00 -6.45 9.96
CA LEU A 242 -12.86 -5.51 10.66
C LEU A 242 -14.23 -6.16 10.86
N VAL A 243 -14.69 -6.21 12.10
CA VAL A 243 -16.01 -6.75 12.47
C VAL A 243 -16.82 -5.67 13.17
N CYS A 244 -18.03 -5.43 12.69
CA CYS A 244 -19.00 -4.51 13.26
C CYS A 244 -20.11 -5.29 13.94
N GLU A 245 -20.26 -5.14 15.26
CA GLU A 245 -21.38 -5.67 16.04
C GLU A 245 -22.28 -4.49 16.47
N ASP A 246 -23.20 -4.10 15.60
CA ASP A 246 -24.13 -2.98 15.80
C ASP A 246 -23.42 -1.64 16.04
N VAL A 247 -22.39 -1.36 15.23
CA VAL A 247 -21.61 -0.12 15.30
C VAL A 247 -22.48 1.05 14.86
N PHE A 248 -22.59 2.07 15.69
CA PHE A 248 -23.25 3.32 15.33
C PHE A 248 -22.29 4.21 14.54
N VAL A 249 -22.73 4.69 13.36
CA VAL A 249 -22.00 5.60 12.49
C VAL A 249 -22.82 6.87 12.34
N PRO A 250 -22.34 8.02 12.86
CA PRO A 250 -22.99 9.31 12.69
C PRO A 250 -23.11 9.70 11.21
N TRP A 251 -24.17 10.43 10.83
CA TRP A 251 -24.41 10.82 9.43
C TRP A 251 -23.24 11.59 8.83
N GLU A 252 -22.56 12.45 9.58
CA GLU A 252 -21.40 13.22 9.10
C GLU A 252 -20.19 12.35 8.73
N ARG A 253 -20.23 11.06 9.07
CA ARG A 253 -19.20 10.07 8.69
C ARG A 253 -19.64 9.15 7.57
N VAL A 254 -20.87 9.24 7.11
CA VAL A 254 -21.40 8.45 5.99
C VAL A 254 -21.15 9.22 4.69
N LEU A 255 -20.48 8.58 3.72
CA LEU A 255 -20.12 9.18 2.44
C LEU A 255 -21.09 8.78 1.32
N THR A 256 -21.53 7.50 1.32
CA THR A 256 -22.59 7.01 0.42
C THR A 256 -23.55 6.15 1.21
N TYR A 257 -24.85 6.16 0.82
CA TYR A 257 -25.88 5.48 1.56
C TYR A 257 -27.01 4.98 0.69
N ARG A 258 -27.29 3.65 0.74
CA ARG A 258 -28.39 2.97 0.05
C ARG A 258 -28.51 3.24 -1.45
N ASP A 259 -27.42 3.60 -2.09
CA ASP A 259 -27.32 3.87 -3.51
C ASP A 259 -26.19 3.05 -4.13
N PRO A 260 -26.48 1.87 -4.74
CA PRO A 260 -25.48 1.04 -5.40
C PRO A 260 -24.68 1.75 -6.48
N VAL A 261 -25.32 2.65 -7.24
CA VAL A 261 -24.69 3.39 -8.34
C VAL A 261 -23.64 4.34 -7.79
N THR A 262 -24.02 5.21 -6.85
CA THR A 262 -23.10 6.17 -6.22
C THR A 262 -22.00 5.47 -5.46
N THR A 263 -22.32 4.40 -4.71
CA THR A 263 -21.33 3.63 -3.94
C THR A 263 -20.26 3.01 -4.84
N GLY A 264 -20.62 2.56 -6.03
CA GLY A 264 -19.66 2.09 -7.04
C GLY A 264 -18.90 3.23 -7.71
N ALA A 265 -19.60 4.34 -8.02
CA ALA A 265 -19.04 5.47 -8.79
C ALA A 265 -17.87 6.15 -8.09
N ILE A 266 -17.90 6.32 -6.76
CA ILE A 266 -16.87 7.05 -6.01
C ILE A 266 -15.45 6.50 -6.22
N TRP A 267 -15.31 5.20 -6.50
CA TRP A 267 -14.01 4.56 -6.70
C TRP A 267 -13.44 4.81 -8.10
N TRP A 268 -14.28 5.01 -9.11
CA TRP A 268 -13.87 5.06 -10.50
C TRP A 268 -14.06 6.42 -11.16
N GLN A 269 -15.00 7.21 -10.67
CA GLN A 269 -15.29 8.53 -11.22
C GLN A 269 -14.57 9.66 -10.48
N THR A 270 -14.11 9.42 -9.24
CA THR A 270 -13.21 10.35 -8.56
C THR A 270 -11.74 10.05 -8.90
N PRO A 271 -10.81 11.00 -8.70
CA PRO A 271 -9.38 10.77 -8.82
C PRO A 271 -8.79 9.82 -7.78
N ALA A 272 -9.52 9.43 -6.74
CA ALA A 272 -8.99 8.68 -5.59
C ALA A 272 -8.23 7.42 -5.98
N TYR A 273 -8.80 6.61 -6.88
CA TYR A 273 -8.18 5.38 -7.34
C TYR A 273 -6.82 5.61 -8.02
N LEU A 274 -6.73 6.58 -8.94
CA LEU A 274 -5.48 6.89 -9.65
C LEU A 274 -4.46 7.57 -8.72
N ASN A 275 -4.91 8.30 -7.71
CA ASN A 275 -4.06 8.84 -6.66
C ASN A 275 -3.46 7.72 -5.78
N PHE A 276 -4.23 6.69 -5.43
CA PHE A 276 -3.72 5.49 -4.77
C PHE A 276 -2.67 4.78 -5.63
N VAL A 277 -2.91 4.66 -6.94
CA VAL A 277 -1.94 4.07 -7.87
C VAL A 277 -0.66 4.89 -7.93
N HIS A 278 -0.74 6.21 -7.97
CA HIS A 278 0.43 7.10 -8.00
C HIS A 278 1.33 6.90 -6.78
N GLN A 279 0.74 6.86 -5.58
CA GLN A 279 1.50 6.58 -4.35
C GLN A 279 2.12 5.18 -4.39
N SER A 280 1.33 4.16 -4.66
CA SER A 280 1.80 2.78 -4.63
C SER A 280 2.83 2.46 -5.72
N ALA A 281 2.71 3.06 -6.90
CA ALA A 281 3.69 2.92 -7.97
C ALA A 281 5.04 3.55 -7.59
N THR A 282 5.01 4.72 -6.95
CA THR A 282 6.20 5.41 -6.45
C THR A 282 6.88 4.60 -5.34
N ARG A 283 6.10 4.07 -4.38
CA ARG A 283 6.59 3.18 -3.34
C ARG A 283 7.17 1.89 -3.92
N PHE A 284 6.50 1.29 -4.90
CA PHE A 284 6.95 0.07 -5.57
C PHE A 284 8.30 0.27 -6.28
N TRP A 285 8.47 1.39 -6.98
CA TRP A 285 9.74 1.77 -7.56
C TRP A 285 10.85 1.84 -6.50
N THR A 286 10.63 2.52 -5.37
CA THR A 286 11.58 2.60 -4.25
C THR A 286 11.93 1.21 -3.71
N LYS A 287 10.94 0.31 -3.57
CA LYS A 287 11.17 -1.06 -3.10
C LYS A 287 12.00 -1.89 -4.08
N LEU A 288 11.79 -1.74 -5.38
CA LEU A 288 12.62 -2.40 -6.40
C LEU A 288 14.07 -1.88 -6.42
N GLU A 289 14.28 -0.58 -6.18
CA GLU A 289 15.63 -0.02 -6.01
C GLU A 289 16.34 -0.64 -4.81
N PHE A 290 15.66 -0.74 -3.67
CA PHE A 290 16.19 -1.38 -2.47
C PHE A 290 16.57 -2.86 -2.74
N LEU A 291 15.67 -3.63 -3.34
CA LEU A 291 15.90 -5.04 -3.66
C LEU A 291 17.05 -5.23 -4.66
N THR A 292 17.15 -4.36 -5.66
CA THR A 292 18.25 -4.38 -6.63
C THR A 292 19.57 -4.04 -5.96
N GLY A 293 19.58 -3.03 -5.06
CA GLY A 293 20.74 -2.70 -4.24
C GLY A 293 21.19 -3.88 -3.37
N LEU A 294 20.24 -4.59 -2.78
CA LEU A 294 20.51 -5.80 -1.99
C LEU A 294 21.17 -6.89 -2.85
N ALA A 295 20.67 -7.13 -4.08
CA ALA A 295 21.28 -8.07 -5.01
C ALA A 295 22.75 -7.70 -5.35
N ILE A 296 23.01 -6.42 -5.60
CA ILE A 296 24.37 -5.92 -5.89
C ILE A 296 25.29 -6.17 -4.69
N LEU A 297 24.85 -5.89 -3.47
CA LEU A 297 25.63 -6.12 -2.26
C LEU A 297 25.89 -7.61 -2.04
N ILE A 298 24.92 -8.49 -2.28
CA ILE A 298 25.06 -9.93 -2.19
C ILE A 298 26.12 -10.43 -3.17
N THR A 299 26.05 -10.06 -4.45
CA THR A 299 27.00 -10.53 -5.47
C THR A 299 28.42 -10.08 -5.18
N ARG A 300 28.59 -8.85 -4.68
CA ARG A 300 29.91 -8.35 -4.21
C ARG A 300 30.43 -9.15 -3.00
N SER A 301 29.56 -9.44 -2.04
CA SER A 301 29.96 -10.24 -0.86
C SER A 301 30.34 -11.68 -1.22
N HIS A 302 29.89 -12.17 -2.37
CA HIS A 302 30.26 -13.48 -2.93
C HIS A 302 31.48 -13.43 -3.84
N GLY A 303 31.95 -12.24 -4.26
CA GLY A 303 33.00 -12.07 -5.25
C GLY A 303 32.59 -12.53 -6.66
N THR A 304 31.28 -12.47 -6.97
CA THR A 304 30.72 -12.98 -8.24
C THR A 304 30.21 -11.86 -9.16
N GLU A 305 30.33 -10.61 -8.75
CA GLU A 305 29.77 -9.45 -9.43
C GLU A 305 30.29 -9.22 -10.87
N GLN A 306 31.47 -9.80 -11.22
CA GLN A 306 32.05 -9.71 -12.55
C GLN A 306 31.71 -10.91 -13.46
N LEU A 307 31.04 -11.94 -12.93
CA LEU A 307 30.68 -13.11 -13.73
C LEU A 307 29.60 -12.75 -14.75
N PRO A 308 29.72 -13.10 -16.04
CA PRO A 308 28.78 -12.69 -17.07
C PRO A 308 27.32 -13.00 -16.75
N PRO A 309 26.92 -14.19 -16.22
CA PRO A 309 25.52 -14.45 -15.84
C PRO A 309 25.03 -13.53 -14.72
N VAL A 310 25.91 -13.16 -13.77
CA VAL A 310 25.57 -12.27 -12.65
C VAL A 310 25.37 -10.84 -13.17
N VAL A 311 26.26 -10.35 -14.02
CA VAL A 311 26.13 -9.04 -14.66
C VAL A 311 24.80 -8.94 -15.43
N GLN A 312 24.44 -10.01 -16.18
CA GLN A 312 23.17 -10.06 -16.91
C GLN A 312 21.95 -10.05 -15.97
N ALA A 313 21.99 -10.79 -14.86
CA ALA A 313 20.90 -10.82 -13.88
C ALA A 313 20.72 -9.47 -13.18
N VAL A 314 21.81 -8.82 -12.75
CA VAL A 314 21.77 -7.45 -12.21
C VAL A 314 21.28 -6.45 -13.26
N GLY A 315 21.69 -6.60 -14.52
CA GLY A 315 21.18 -5.79 -15.63
C GLY A 315 19.67 -5.92 -15.82
N ARG A 316 19.10 -7.12 -15.70
CA ARG A 316 17.63 -7.31 -15.71
C ARG A 316 16.95 -6.61 -14.53
N LEU A 317 17.47 -6.74 -13.33
CA LEU A 317 16.92 -6.04 -12.13
C LEU A 317 16.94 -4.52 -12.31
N LEU A 318 18.04 -3.96 -12.81
CA LEU A 318 18.12 -2.52 -13.13
C LEU A 318 17.13 -2.12 -14.23
N GLY A 319 16.89 -3.00 -15.22
CA GLY A 319 15.86 -2.82 -16.22
C GLY A 319 14.44 -2.78 -15.61
N MET A 320 14.13 -3.63 -14.62
CA MET A 320 12.85 -3.62 -13.90
C MET A 320 12.67 -2.32 -13.10
N VAL A 321 13.73 -1.83 -12.45
CA VAL A 321 13.71 -0.52 -11.75
C VAL A 321 13.42 0.61 -12.75
N ALA A 322 14.07 0.61 -13.90
CA ALA A 322 13.86 1.62 -14.94
C ALA A 322 12.42 1.58 -15.49
N GLN A 323 11.83 0.38 -15.67
CA GLN A 323 10.44 0.21 -16.09
C GLN A 323 9.47 0.79 -15.03
N ALA A 324 9.64 0.43 -13.76
CA ALA A 324 8.79 0.95 -12.69
C ALA A 324 8.84 2.49 -12.61
N LYS A 325 10.04 3.07 -12.73
CA LYS A 325 10.25 4.52 -12.83
C LYS A 325 9.53 5.11 -14.05
N ALA A 326 9.71 4.51 -15.22
CA ALA A 326 9.14 5.01 -16.47
C ALA A 326 7.60 5.06 -16.43
N PHE A 327 6.94 4.06 -15.84
CA PHE A 327 5.49 4.07 -15.67
C PHE A 327 5.01 5.24 -14.80
N VAL A 328 5.69 5.53 -13.69
CA VAL A 328 5.33 6.67 -12.82
C VAL A 328 5.46 7.97 -13.59
N LEU A 329 6.60 8.19 -14.27
CA LEU A 329 6.85 9.42 -15.02
C LEU A 329 5.91 9.56 -16.22
N ALA A 330 5.60 8.48 -16.93
CA ALA A 330 4.67 8.48 -18.04
C ALA A 330 3.23 8.78 -17.60
N ALA A 331 2.78 8.21 -16.45
CA ALA A 331 1.46 8.51 -15.90
C ALA A 331 1.33 9.98 -15.48
N GLU A 332 2.39 10.58 -14.96
CA GLU A 332 2.43 12.02 -14.66
C GLU A 332 2.41 12.87 -15.95
N ALA A 333 3.20 12.50 -16.96
CA ALA A 333 3.29 13.24 -18.24
C ALA A 333 2.00 13.14 -19.07
N SER A 334 1.23 12.08 -18.92
CA SER A 334 -0.08 11.84 -19.54
C SER A 334 -1.24 12.20 -18.62
N TYR A 335 -1.05 13.16 -17.72
CA TYR A 335 -2.08 13.55 -16.77
C TYR A 335 -3.40 13.96 -17.47
N GLU A 336 -4.50 13.77 -16.75
CA GLU A 336 -5.84 14.08 -17.20
C GLU A 336 -6.46 15.15 -16.31
N GLU A 337 -7.18 16.10 -16.92
CA GLU A 337 -7.98 17.08 -16.19
C GLU A 337 -9.23 16.42 -15.60
N VAL A 338 -9.59 16.83 -14.40
CA VAL A 338 -10.80 16.40 -13.69
C VAL A 338 -11.84 17.51 -13.81
N ASP A 339 -13.00 17.17 -14.35
CA ASP A 339 -14.12 18.11 -14.51
C ASP A 339 -13.70 19.44 -15.20
N GLY A 340 -13.02 19.32 -16.36
CA GLY A 340 -12.51 20.48 -17.10
C GLY A 340 -11.53 21.34 -16.30
N GLY A 341 -10.74 20.72 -15.42
CA GLY A 341 -9.73 21.38 -14.59
C GLY A 341 -10.25 21.90 -13.25
N ARG A 342 -11.56 21.95 -13.01
CA ARG A 342 -12.13 22.38 -11.72
C ARG A 342 -11.71 21.46 -10.58
N GLY A 343 -11.71 20.15 -10.81
CA GLY A 343 -11.22 19.12 -9.90
C GLY A 343 -9.70 18.95 -9.88
N GLY A 344 -8.94 19.77 -10.62
CA GLY A 344 -7.50 19.65 -10.77
C GLY A 344 -7.09 18.63 -11.81
N VAL A 345 -5.98 17.93 -11.54
CA VAL A 345 -5.42 16.90 -12.44
C VAL A 345 -5.20 15.58 -11.70
N ARG A 346 -5.20 14.49 -12.47
CA ARG A 346 -4.88 13.13 -11.98
C ARG A 346 -3.86 12.46 -12.91
N PRO A 347 -3.08 11.47 -12.44
CA PRO A 347 -2.22 10.69 -13.33
C PRO A 347 -3.01 10.01 -14.44
N GLY A 348 -2.40 9.87 -15.63
CA GLY A 348 -3.03 9.25 -16.80
C GLY A 348 -3.50 7.82 -16.51
N GLN A 349 -4.76 7.54 -16.81
CA GLN A 349 -5.43 6.29 -16.41
C GLN A 349 -4.83 5.06 -17.10
N GLU A 350 -4.61 5.13 -18.41
CA GLU A 350 -4.09 4.01 -19.20
C GLU A 350 -2.74 3.52 -18.67
N ILE A 351 -1.82 4.45 -18.46
CA ILE A 351 -0.48 4.14 -17.97
C ILE A 351 -0.51 3.64 -16.51
N SER A 352 -1.38 4.22 -15.69
CA SER A 352 -1.57 3.78 -14.31
C SER A 352 -2.09 2.33 -14.22
N HIS A 353 -3.01 1.93 -15.11
CA HIS A 353 -3.48 0.55 -15.19
C HIS A 353 -2.39 -0.40 -15.68
N ALA A 354 -1.64 -0.03 -16.73
CA ALA A 354 -0.53 -0.82 -17.25
C ALA A 354 0.57 -1.04 -16.18
N GLN A 355 0.90 0.01 -15.40
CA GLN A 355 1.85 -0.09 -14.30
C GLN A 355 1.42 -1.14 -13.26
N ARG A 356 0.14 -1.25 -12.96
CA ARG A 356 -0.36 -2.18 -11.94
C ARG A 356 -0.29 -3.63 -12.39
N ILE A 357 -0.59 -3.89 -13.66
CA ILE A 357 -0.41 -5.21 -14.26
C ILE A 357 1.06 -5.60 -14.14
N MET A 358 1.97 -4.71 -14.56
CA MET A 358 3.40 -4.94 -14.54
C MET A 358 3.98 -5.11 -13.12
N ALA A 359 3.50 -4.38 -12.13
CA ALA A 359 3.99 -4.50 -10.75
C ALA A 359 3.79 -5.92 -10.18
N GLY A 360 2.62 -6.52 -10.44
CA GLY A 360 2.31 -7.90 -10.05
C GLY A 360 3.19 -8.96 -10.71
N GLU A 361 3.75 -8.66 -11.89
CA GLU A 361 4.67 -9.54 -12.60
C GLU A 361 6.14 -9.30 -12.25
N LEU A 362 6.55 -8.03 -12.09
CA LEU A 362 7.95 -7.68 -11.87
C LEU A 362 8.43 -8.12 -10.48
N TYR A 363 7.60 -7.97 -9.44
CA TYR A 363 8.02 -8.27 -8.07
C TYR A 363 8.43 -9.75 -7.88
N PRO A 364 7.62 -10.76 -8.24
CA PRO A 364 8.02 -12.15 -8.13
C PRO A 364 9.27 -12.50 -8.93
N ARG A 365 9.43 -11.92 -10.13
CA ARG A 365 10.62 -12.12 -10.96
C ARG A 365 11.88 -11.55 -10.29
N ALA A 366 11.79 -10.33 -9.74
CA ALA A 366 12.90 -9.72 -9.01
C ALA A 366 13.30 -10.59 -7.80
N VAL A 367 12.32 -11.03 -6.99
CA VAL A 367 12.57 -11.93 -5.85
C VAL A 367 13.26 -13.22 -6.29
N GLN A 368 12.80 -13.83 -7.37
CA GLN A 368 13.40 -15.06 -7.92
C GLN A 368 14.85 -14.83 -8.40
N ASP A 369 15.10 -13.78 -9.18
CA ASP A 369 16.45 -13.46 -9.68
C ASP A 369 17.42 -13.22 -8.52
N ILE A 370 16.99 -12.52 -7.46
CA ILE A 370 17.83 -12.25 -6.29
C ILE A 370 18.11 -13.52 -5.49
N LYS A 371 17.11 -14.40 -5.30
CA LYS A 371 17.31 -15.72 -4.67
C LYS A 371 18.34 -16.56 -5.43
N LEU A 372 18.29 -16.55 -6.75
CA LEU A 372 19.28 -17.25 -7.59
C LEU A 372 20.68 -16.67 -7.42
N LEU A 373 20.83 -15.33 -7.37
CA LEU A 373 22.09 -14.66 -7.15
C LEU A 373 22.68 -14.92 -5.76
N ALA A 374 21.83 -15.05 -4.74
CA ALA A 374 22.24 -15.34 -3.38
C ALA A 374 22.60 -16.82 -3.15
N GLY A 375 22.04 -17.72 -3.98
CA GLY A 375 22.32 -19.16 -3.92
C GLY A 375 22.07 -19.78 -2.55
N GLY A 376 22.84 -20.82 -2.21
CA GLY A 376 22.75 -21.55 -0.94
C GLY A 376 23.09 -20.73 0.31
N ALA A 377 23.72 -19.57 0.16
CA ALA A 377 24.07 -18.70 1.28
C ALA A 377 22.84 -18.17 2.03
N LEU A 378 21.69 -18.06 1.37
CA LEU A 378 20.42 -17.65 2.02
C LEU A 378 19.90 -18.65 3.04
N VAL A 379 20.18 -19.94 2.88
CA VAL A 379 19.65 -20.99 3.77
C VAL A 379 20.66 -21.42 4.82
N GLN A 380 21.96 -21.16 4.61
CA GLN A 380 23.03 -21.55 5.52
C GLN A 380 23.54 -20.35 6.31
N LEU A 381 22.72 -19.88 7.25
CA LEU A 381 23.04 -18.76 8.14
C LEU A 381 23.12 -19.22 9.60
N PRO A 382 23.92 -18.55 10.44
CA PRO A 382 23.83 -18.72 11.89
C PRO A 382 22.40 -18.50 12.37
N ALA A 383 21.97 -19.24 13.39
CA ALA A 383 20.60 -19.18 13.89
C ALA A 383 20.24 -17.75 14.34
N SER A 384 21.18 -17.07 14.97
CA SER A 384 21.02 -15.66 15.36
C SER A 384 22.37 -14.94 15.48
N GLY A 385 22.33 -13.61 15.60
CA GLY A 385 23.52 -12.81 15.91
C GLY A 385 24.21 -13.20 17.22
N ARG A 386 23.53 -13.93 18.11
CA ARG A 386 24.12 -14.47 19.35
C ARG A 386 25.24 -15.47 19.09
N ASP A 387 25.20 -16.19 17.96
CA ASP A 387 26.25 -17.13 17.59
C ASP A 387 27.58 -16.39 17.33
N LEU A 388 27.53 -15.16 16.79
CA LEU A 388 28.70 -14.28 16.63
C LEU A 388 29.29 -13.82 17.98
N LEU A 389 28.44 -13.67 19.00
CA LEU A 389 28.81 -13.19 20.33
C LEU A 389 29.23 -14.35 21.26
N HIS A 390 28.97 -15.62 20.88
CA HIS A 390 29.28 -16.76 21.70
C HIS A 390 30.80 -16.97 21.82
N PRO A 391 31.35 -17.20 23.03
CA PRO A 391 32.82 -17.33 23.24
C PRO A 391 33.48 -18.38 22.38
N GLU A 392 32.85 -19.56 22.23
CA GLU A 392 33.40 -20.68 21.46
C GLU A 392 32.99 -20.65 19.99
N LEU A 393 31.73 -20.32 19.69
CA LEU A 393 31.20 -20.32 18.30
C LEU A 393 31.61 -19.08 17.53
N GLY A 394 31.71 -17.93 18.18
CA GLY A 394 31.99 -16.66 17.51
C GLY A 394 33.28 -16.69 16.68
N PRO A 395 34.40 -17.23 17.19
CA PRO A 395 35.62 -17.39 16.39
C PRO A 395 35.42 -18.27 15.15
N LEU A 396 34.63 -19.37 15.29
CA LEU A 396 34.32 -20.28 14.16
C LEU A 396 33.45 -19.59 13.12
N VAL A 397 32.38 -18.89 13.55
CA VAL A 397 31.50 -18.13 12.66
C VAL A 397 32.31 -17.06 11.91
N ARG A 398 33.15 -16.29 12.62
CA ARG A 398 34.02 -15.27 11.98
C ARG A 398 34.97 -15.90 10.97
N ARG A 399 35.52 -17.07 11.25
CA ARG A 399 36.44 -17.75 10.34
C ARG A 399 35.78 -18.29 9.07
N TYR A 400 34.56 -18.85 9.17
CA TYR A 400 34.00 -19.67 8.11
C TYR A 400 32.84 -18.99 7.35
N PHE A 401 32.21 -17.92 7.91
CA PHE A 401 31.14 -17.17 7.25
C PHE A 401 31.62 -15.89 6.55
N GLY A 402 32.85 -15.47 6.79
CA GLY A 402 33.48 -14.36 6.05
C GLY A 402 33.96 -14.79 4.66
N THR A 403 34.17 -13.82 3.79
CA THR A 403 34.82 -13.96 2.47
C THR A 403 35.92 -12.90 2.36
N PRO A 404 36.88 -13.02 1.44
CA PRO A 404 37.90 -11.99 1.25
C PRO A 404 37.27 -10.59 1.05
N GLY A 405 37.67 -9.63 1.88
CA GLY A 405 37.11 -8.28 1.85
C GLY A 405 35.76 -8.09 2.55
N HIS A 406 35.10 -9.16 3.02
CA HIS A 406 33.80 -9.10 3.69
C HIS A 406 33.84 -9.87 5.02
N PRO A 407 33.97 -9.19 6.18
CA PRO A 407 33.91 -9.81 7.49
C PRO A 407 32.63 -10.60 7.69
N ALA A 408 32.69 -11.68 8.49
CA ALA A 408 31.53 -12.54 8.72
C ALA A 408 30.33 -11.79 9.31
N GLU A 409 30.55 -10.80 10.17
CA GLU A 409 29.49 -10.00 10.78
C GLU A 409 28.71 -9.23 9.72
N ASP A 410 29.40 -8.55 8.81
CA ASP A 410 28.76 -7.80 7.73
C ASP A 410 28.03 -8.72 6.75
N ARG A 411 28.67 -9.85 6.42
CA ARG A 411 28.08 -10.82 5.49
C ARG A 411 26.84 -11.51 6.08
N VAL A 412 26.90 -11.92 7.34
CA VAL A 412 25.74 -12.52 8.05
C VAL A 412 24.62 -11.48 8.15
N LYS A 413 24.93 -10.22 8.52
CA LYS A 413 23.95 -9.12 8.56
C LYS A 413 23.27 -8.91 7.21
N LEU A 414 24.05 -8.87 6.12
CA LEU A 414 23.53 -8.72 4.75
C LEU A 414 22.59 -9.87 4.36
N LEU A 415 23.00 -11.10 4.63
CA LEU A 415 22.21 -12.28 4.28
C LEU A 415 20.97 -12.47 5.18
N LYS A 416 21.03 -12.03 6.45
CA LYS A 416 19.83 -11.92 7.32
C LYS A 416 18.82 -10.93 6.75
N LEU A 417 19.27 -9.76 6.29
CA LEU A 417 18.43 -8.80 5.59
C LEU A 417 17.83 -9.41 4.32
N ALA A 418 18.64 -10.12 3.54
CA ALA A 418 18.18 -10.79 2.33
C ALA A 418 17.13 -11.88 2.62
N TRP A 419 17.35 -12.69 3.67
CA TRP A 419 16.37 -13.71 4.08
C TRP A 419 15.05 -13.07 4.50
N ASP A 420 15.10 -12.03 5.33
CA ASP A 420 13.91 -11.33 5.81
C ASP A 420 13.13 -10.66 4.66
N ALA A 421 13.86 -10.15 3.64
CA ALA A 421 13.27 -9.53 2.45
C ALA A 421 12.68 -10.53 1.43
N LEU A 422 13.22 -11.79 1.36
CA LEU A 422 12.99 -12.67 0.22
C LEU A 422 12.47 -14.07 0.60
N GLY A 423 12.77 -14.58 1.80
CA GLY A 423 12.57 -15.99 2.14
C GLY A 423 11.76 -16.23 3.42
N SER A 424 11.49 -15.20 4.22
CA SER A 424 10.73 -15.32 5.46
C SER A 424 9.21 -15.35 5.21
N GLU A 425 8.42 -15.65 6.26
CA GLU A 425 6.95 -15.49 6.21
C GLU A 425 6.55 -14.06 5.87
N PHE A 426 7.26 -13.07 6.42
CA PHE A 426 7.09 -11.66 6.09
C PHE A 426 7.32 -11.38 4.59
N ALA A 427 8.38 -11.94 4.01
CA ALA A 427 8.65 -11.85 2.58
C ALA A 427 7.53 -12.49 1.74
N GLY A 428 7.01 -13.65 2.17
CA GLY A 428 5.87 -14.32 1.52
C GLY A 428 4.60 -13.47 1.53
N ARG A 429 4.31 -12.82 2.68
CA ARG A 429 3.22 -11.85 2.76
C ARG A 429 3.41 -10.69 1.79
N HIS A 430 4.64 -10.17 1.68
CA HIS A 430 4.93 -9.08 0.77
C HIS A 430 4.84 -9.49 -0.71
N GLU A 431 5.19 -10.72 -1.09
CA GLU A 431 4.99 -11.21 -2.44
C GLU A 431 3.51 -11.26 -2.80
N GLN A 432 2.68 -11.81 -1.92
CA GLN A 432 1.23 -11.82 -2.10
C GLN A 432 0.63 -10.41 -2.11
N TYR A 433 1.11 -9.55 -1.23
CA TYR A 433 0.69 -8.15 -1.12
C TYR A 433 0.94 -7.37 -2.41
N GLU A 434 2.13 -7.46 -3.02
CA GLU A 434 2.42 -6.75 -4.27
C GLU A 434 1.57 -7.26 -5.44
N ARG A 435 1.21 -8.54 -5.47
CA ARG A 435 0.31 -9.11 -6.48
C ARG A 435 -1.12 -8.61 -6.37
N PHE A 436 -1.61 -8.41 -5.15
CA PHE A 436 -3.01 -8.09 -4.86
C PHE A 436 -3.21 -6.70 -4.26
N TYR A 437 -2.18 -5.86 -4.27
CA TYR A 437 -2.18 -4.55 -3.60
C TYR A 437 -3.44 -3.72 -3.83
N HIS A 438 -3.97 -3.78 -5.02
CA HIS A 438 -5.16 -3.06 -5.43
C HIS A 438 -6.32 -3.99 -5.87
N GLY A 439 -6.31 -5.22 -5.48
CA GLY A 439 -7.29 -6.23 -5.82
C GLY A 439 -6.76 -7.29 -6.80
N ALA A 440 -7.63 -8.17 -7.26
CA ALA A 440 -7.26 -9.32 -8.06
C ALA A 440 -6.73 -8.90 -9.46
N PRO A 441 -5.64 -9.52 -9.96
CA PRO A 441 -5.05 -9.16 -11.24
C PRO A 441 -6.01 -9.16 -12.43
N HIS A 442 -6.97 -10.10 -12.47
CA HIS A 442 -7.94 -10.18 -13.57
C HIS A 442 -8.82 -8.93 -13.70
N VAL A 443 -9.05 -8.19 -12.61
CA VAL A 443 -9.82 -6.95 -12.64
C VAL A 443 -9.11 -5.91 -13.52
N TYR A 444 -7.80 -5.73 -13.34
CA TYR A 444 -7.04 -4.75 -14.13
C TYR A 444 -6.84 -5.16 -15.58
N LEU A 445 -6.62 -6.46 -15.82
CA LEU A 445 -6.56 -6.99 -17.17
C LEU A 445 -7.87 -6.69 -17.90
N THR A 446 -9.01 -6.92 -17.26
CA THR A 446 -10.32 -6.59 -17.83
C THR A 446 -10.50 -5.08 -18.02
N MET A 447 -10.06 -4.25 -17.07
CA MET A 447 -10.15 -2.79 -17.21
C MET A 447 -9.29 -2.28 -18.37
N GLN A 448 -8.11 -2.85 -18.59
CA GLN A 448 -7.22 -2.47 -19.68
C GLN A 448 -7.84 -2.76 -21.06
N THR A 449 -8.61 -3.85 -21.21
CA THR A 449 -9.31 -4.12 -22.49
C THR A 449 -10.41 -3.10 -22.81
N ARG A 450 -10.89 -2.37 -21.80
CA ARG A 450 -11.92 -1.34 -21.93
C ARG A 450 -11.37 0.08 -22.07
N ALA A 451 -10.06 0.25 -22.02
CA ALA A 451 -9.38 1.55 -21.96
C ALA A 451 -9.17 2.24 -23.34
N GLY A 452 -9.87 1.79 -24.40
CA GLY A 452 -9.83 2.42 -25.72
C GLY A 452 -8.63 2.04 -26.61
N ALA A 453 -7.53 1.52 -26.05
CA ALA A 453 -6.38 1.09 -26.81
C ALA A 453 -6.68 -0.12 -27.73
N ALA A 454 -7.65 -0.95 -27.37
CA ALA A 454 -8.08 -2.12 -28.14
C ALA A 454 -8.57 -1.74 -29.53
N GLU A 455 -9.42 -0.72 -29.65
CA GLU A 455 -9.96 -0.24 -30.93
C GLU A 455 -8.84 0.24 -31.88
N ARG A 456 -7.84 0.94 -31.33
CA ARG A 456 -6.68 1.38 -32.12
C ARG A 456 -5.86 0.21 -32.63
N CYS A 457 -5.62 -0.81 -31.79
CA CYS A 457 -4.90 -2.01 -32.17
C CYS A 457 -5.66 -2.78 -33.27
N GLU A 458 -6.96 -2.97 -33.10
CA GLU A 458 -7.83 -3.63 -34.08
C GLU A 458 -7.84 -2.89 -35.41
N SER A 459 -8.05 -1.55 -35.40
CA SER A 459 -8.05 -0.72 -36.61
C SER A 459 -6.74 -0.84 -37.40
N LEU A 460 -5.59 -0.90 -36.68
CA LEU A 460 -4.30 -1.02 -37.34
C LEU A 460 -4.11 -2.39 -38.02
N ALA A 461 -4.58 -3.46 -37.37
CA ALA A 461 -4.57 -4.80 -37.93
C ALA A 461 -5.55 -4.90 -39.12
N GLN A 462 -6.76 -4.33 -38.99
CA GLN A 462 -7.76 -4.34 -40.05
C GLN A 462 -7.27 -3.58 -41.29
N ALA A 463 -6.64 -2.41 -41.11
CA ALA A 463 -6.04 -1.68 -42.23
C ALA A 463 -5.00 -2.49 -43.02
N CYS A 464 -4.27 -3.36 -42.32
CA CYS A 464 -3.36 -4.29 -42.99
C CYS A 464 -4.14 -5.35 -43.80
N LEU A 465 -5.16 -5.95 -43.21
CA LEU A 465 -6.00 -6.97 -43.87
C LEU A 465 -6.72 -6.39 -45.10
N ASP A 466 -7.18 -5.18 -45.05
CA ASP A 466 -7.87 -4.50 -46.15
C ASP A 466 -6.91 -4.18 -47.33
N GLY A 467 -5.60 -4.16 -47.05
CA GLY A 467 -4.57 -3.85 -48.06
C GLY A 467 -4.20 -5.00 -48.99
N TYR A 468 -4.70 -6.21 -48.77
CA TYR A 468 -4.40 -7.35 -49.61
C TYR A 468 -5.58 -8.32 -49.74
N GLY A 469 -5.54 -9.19 -50.79
CA GLY A 469 -6.55 -10.20 -51.04
C GLY A 469 -5.99 -11.36 -51.90
N LEU A 470 -6.80 -12.39 -52.09
CA LEU A 470 -6.46 -13.50 -52.99
C LEU A 470 -6.25 -12.96 -54.41
N GLY A 471 -5.04 -12.86 -54.89
CA GLY A 471 -4.69 -12.32 -56.19
C GLY A 471 -4.01 -10.97 -56.21
N THR A 472 -3.74 -10.36 -55.06
CA THR A 472 -2.88 -9.18 -54.97
C THR A 472 -1.45 -9.59 -55.37
N THR A 473 -1.02 -9.26 -56.60
CA THR A 473 0.36 -9.43 -57.05
C THR A 473 1.22 -8.29 -56.54
N ARG A 474 2.47 -8.61 -56.21
CA ARG A 474 3.50 -7.63 -55.82
C ARG A 474 3.79 -6.64 -56.91
#